data_2dc468529c43157599052e0d9c678e96
#
_entry.id   2dc468529c43157599052e0d9c678e96
#
_cell.length_a   1.000
_cell.length_b   1.000
_cell.length_c   1.000
_cell.angle_alpha   90.00
_cell.angle_beta   90.00
_cell.angle_gamma   90.00
#
_symmetry.space_group_name_H-M   'P 1'
#
loop_
_entity.id
_entity.type
_entity.pdbx_description
1 polymer ?
#
loop_
_entity_poly.entity_id
_entity_poly.type
_entity_poly.pdbx_seq_one_letter_code
_entity_poly.pdbx_strand_id
1 'polypeptide(L)'
;GRFELPLGEKEIYLARTSPEIEGLASWVLDQALDPAARDGKPLAGRLGVIFTSAVTARTTLVVARFRYHLERTGAAEDILCEEVVPLAYTGPAEAPKWVTPEESERLLAARPEKNLLPTAIDQQVKLLLENLPLLRQSLEAVAQERATAQLAAHERVRESLKARGRVSVKPVLPVDILGAYILLPRLS
;
A
#
# COMPACT_ATOMS: atom_id res chain seq x y z
N GLY A 1 -8.96 0.36 -19.13
CA GLY A 1 -10.35 -0.11 -19.12
C GLY A 1 -11.33 1.04 -18.88
N ARG A 2 -12.50 0.99 -19.48
CA ARG A 2 -13.59 1.92 -19.19
C ARG A 2 -14.56 1.30 -18.19
N PHE A 3 -15.06 2.10 -17.26
CA PHE A 3 -16.14 1.73 -16.34
C PHE A 3 -17.45 2.35 -16.82
N GLU A 4 -17.91 1.97 -18.00
CA GLU A 4 -19.16 2.45 -18.58
C GLU A 4 -20.14 1.28 -18.74
N LEU A 5 -21.40 1.49 -18.37
CA LEU A 5 -22.50 0.56 -18.60
C LEU A 5 -23.56 1.27 -19.43
N PRO A 6 -24.19 0.58 -20.41
CA PRO A 6 -24.02 -0.84 -20.76
C PRO A 6 -22.75 -1.13 -21.56
N LEU A 7 -22.25 -2.37 -21.46
CA LEU A 7 -21.11 -2.86 -22.23
C LEU A 7 -21.49 -2.99 -23.72
N GLY A 8 -20.56 -2.63 -24.62
CA GLY A 8 -20.67 -2.92 -26.05
C GLY A 8 -20.49 -4.41 -26.33
N GLU A 9 -20.92 -4.87 -27.51
CA GLU A 9 -20.87 -6.30 -27.90
C GLU A 9 -19.50 -6.96 -27.86
N LYS A 10 -18.41 -6.16 -27.84
CA LYS A 10 -17.01 -6.62 -27.79
C LYS A 10 -16.29 -6.23 -26.48
N GLU A 11 -17.03 -5.73 -25.51
CA GLU A 11 -16.49 -5.30 -24.23
C GLU A 11 -16.77 -6.33 -23.15
N ILE A 12 -15.78 -6.62 -22.35
CA ILE A 12 -15.87 -7.56 -21.22
C ILE A 12 -15.72 -6.75 -19.95
N TYR A 13 -16.61 -6.99 -18.99
CA TYR A 13 -16.45 -6.45 -17.65
C TYR A 13 -15.35 -7.24 -16.92
N LEU A 14 -14.24 -6.58 -16.65
CA LEU A 14 -13.15 -7.15 -15.84
C LEU A 14 -13.38 -6.80 -14.37
N ALA A 15 -13.95 -7.73 -13.63
CA ALA A 15 -14.04 -7.61 -12.18
C ALA A 15 -12.67 -7.89 -11.56
N ARG A 16 -12.44 -7.36 -10.33
CA ARG A 16 -11.23 -7.64 -9.56
C ARG A 16 -10.98 -9.14 -9.34
N THR A 17 -12.06 -9.92 -9.30
CA THR A 17 -12.07 -11.38 -9.12
C THR A 17 -12.16 -12.14 -10.44
N SER A 18 -12.01 -11.47 -11.59
CA SER A 18 -11.96 -12.18 -12.89
C SER A 18 -10.67 -12.99 -12.98
N PRO A 19 -10.72 -14.25 -13.47
CA PRO A 19 -9.54 -15.13 -13.56
C PRO A 19 -8.37 -14.49 -14.32
N GLU A 20 -8.64 -13.66 -15.32
CA GLU A 20 -7.65 -12.95 -16.10
C GLU A 20 -6.92 -11.88 -15.25
N ILE A 21 -7.66 -11.18 -14.38
CA ILE A 21 -7.08 -10.18 -13.47
C ILE A 21 -6.28 -10.87 -12.36
N GLU A 22 -6.81 -11.94 -11.78
CA GLU A 22 -6.11 -12.73 -10.77
C GLU A 22 -4.85 -13.38 -11.33
N GLY A 23 -4.94 -13.95 -12.54
CA GLY A 23 -3.79 -14.54 -13.23
C GLY A 23 -2.69 -13.52 -13.54
N LEU A 24 -3.07 -12.32 -14.01
CA LEU A 24 -2.14 -11.23 -14.26
C LEU A 24 -1.49 -10.74 -12.95
N ALA A 25 -2.29 -10.55 -11.90
CA ALA A 25 -1.79 -10.12 -10.60
C ALA A 25 -0.80 -11.13 -10.00
N SER A 26 -1.11 -12.43 -10.07
CA SER A 26 -0.23 -13.50 -9.63
C SER A 26 1.07 -13.52 -10.43
N TRP A 27 0.98 -13.40 -11.74
CA TRP A 27 2.18 -13.38 -12.60
C TRP A 27 3.08 -12.16 -12.29
N VAL A 28 2.52 -10.96 -12.10
CA VAL A 28 3.29 -9.76 -11.70
C VAL A 28 3.96 -9.97 -10.35
N LEU A 29 3.25 -10.58 -9.40
CA LEU A 29 3.79 -10.88 -8.08
C LEU A 29 4.93 -11.88 -8.15
N ASP A 30 4.78 -12.96 -8.93
CA ASP A 30 5.81 -13.97 -9.14
C ASP A 30 7.08 -13.34 -9.74
N GLN A 31 6.93 -12.47 -10.75
CA GLN A 31 8.05 -11.72 -11.33
C GLN A 31 8.76 -10.81 -10.30
N ALA A 32 8.00 -10.20 -9.39
CA ALA A 32 8.56 -9.34 -8.35
C ALA A 32 9.29 -10.12 -7.23
N LEU A 33 8.92 -11.38 -7.03
CA LEU A 33 9.46 -12.25 -5.98
C LEU A 33 10.54 -13.21 -6.47
N ASP A 34 10.62 -13.46 -7.78
CA ASP A 34 11.57 -14.41 -8.37
C ASP A 34 13.02 -13.88 -8.25
N PRO A 35 13.90 -14.58 -7.51
CA PRO A 35 15.31 -14.20 -7.44
C PRO A 35 16.03 -14.32 -8.79
N ALA A 36 15.61 -15.22 -9.67
CA ALA A 36 16.21 -15.42 -10.99
C ALA A 36 15.85 -14.29 -11.96
N ALA A 37 14.74 -13.61 -11.76
CA ALA A 37 14.37 -12.44 -12.56
C ALA A 37 15.32 -11.26 -12.37
N ARG A 38 16.21 -11.30 -11.37
CA ARG A 38 17.19 -10.23 -11.08
C ARG A 38 18.28 -10.11 -12.13
N ASP A 39 18.62 -11.20 -12.82
CA ASP A 39 19.63 -11.22 -13.89
C ASP A 39 19.10 -10.68 -15.22
N GLY A 40 17.77 -10.54 -15.35
CA GLY A 40 17.08 -9.87 -16.43
C GLY A 40 16.66 -8.44 -16.04
N LYS A 41 15.78 -7.85 -16.85
CA LYS A 41 15.07 -6.61 -16.47
C LYS A 41 13.71 -7.03 -15.91
N PRO A 42 13.57 -7.16 -14.58
CA PRO A 42 12.29 -7.57 -14.00
C PRO A 42 11.22 -6.54 -14.36
N LEU A 43 10.06 -7.04 -14.80
CA LEU A 43 8.90 -6.20 -15.14
C LEU A 43 8.29 -5.55 -13.90
N ALA A 44 8.52 -6.13 -12.73
CA ALA A 44 8.04 -5.63 -11.45
C ALA A 44 9.12 -5.77 -10.39
N GLY A 45 9.12 -4.83 -9.45
CA GLY A 45 10.01 -4.84 -8.30
C GLY A 45 9.30 -4.26 -7.09
N ARG A 46 9.64 -4.77 -5.92
CA ARG A 46 9.07 -4.28 -4.65
C ARG A 46 9.76 -3.03 -4.12
N LEU A 47 10.92 -2.70 -4.63
CA LEU A 47 11.71 -1.54 -4.23
C LEU A 47 12.06 -0.72 -5.46
N GLY A 48 12.01 0.60 -5.33
CA GLY A 48 12.37 1.52 -6.39
C GLY A 48 12.96 2.82 -5.85
N VAL A 49 13.84 3.43 -6.64
CA VAL A 49 14.39 4.76 -6.37
C VAL A 49 14.24 5.60 -7.63
N ILE A 50 13.59 6.74 -7.52
CA ILE A 50 13.37 7.65 -8.64
C ILE A 50 13.75 9.09 -8.28
N PHE A 51 14.27 9.83 -9.28
CA PHE A 51 14.28 11.29 -9.25
C PHE A 51 13.00 11.82 -9.84
N THR A 52 12.37 12.76 -9.14
CA THR A 52 11.10 13.35 -9.58
C THR A 52 10.95 14.77 -9.04
N SER A 53 10.29 15.62 -9.81
CA SER A 53 9.88 16.96 -9.39
C SER A 53 8.62 16.93 -8.48
N ALA A 54 8.01 15.76 -8.30
CA ALA A 54 6.83 15.60 -7.45
C ALA A 54 7.11 15.82 -5.96
N VAL A 55 8.38 15.81 -5.54
CA VAL A 55 8.80 16.03 -4.15
C VAL A 55 9.88 17.11 -4.06
N THR A 56 9.88 17.85 -2.94
CA THR A 56 10.89 18.87 -2.63
C THR A 56 11.97 18.39 -1.67
N ALA A 57 11.73 17.26 -1.01
CA ALA A 57 12.65 16.60 -0.09
C ALA A 57 12.63 15.09 -0.33
N ARG A 58 13.67 14.38 0.15
CA ARG A 58 13.67 12.92 0.12
C ARG A 58 12.42 12.40 0.81
N THR A 59 11.59 11.68 0.07
CA THR A 59 10.33 11.11 0.54
C THR A 59 10.38 9.61 0.36
N THR A 60 9.95 8.87 1.37
CA THR A 60 9.78 7.42 1.29
C THR A 60 8.29 7.12 1.17
N LEU A 61 7.90 6.33 0.17
CA LEU A 61 6.56 5.85 -0.04
C LEU A 61 6.55 4.34 0.21
N VAL A 62 5.75 3.87 1.13
CA VAL A 62 5.53 2.44 1.37
C VAL A 62 4.12 2.07 0.94
N VAL A 63 3.97 0.90 0.31
CA VAL A 63 2.67 0.29 0.03
C VAL A 63 2.44 -0.73 1.13
N ALA A 64 1.57 -0.41 2.06
CA ALA A 64 1.30 -1.20 3.25
C ALA A 64 -0.04 -1.94 3.13
N ARG A 65 -0.06 -3.20 3.59
CA ARG A 65 -1.29 -3.98 3.73
C ARG A 65 -1.67 -4.04 5.20
N PHE A 66 -2.81 -3.50 5.52
CA PHE A 66 -3.44 -3.58 6.83
C PHE A 66 -4.49 -4.68 6.82
N ARG A 67 -4.48 -5.51 7.86
CA ARG A 67 -5.46 -6.57 8.07
C ARG A 67 -6.14 -6.36 9.41
N TYR A 68 -7.43 -6.68 9.49
CA TYR A 68 -8.23 -6.48 10.68
C TYR A 68 -9.10 -7.69 10.94
N HIS A 69 -9.17 -8.13 12.19
CA HIS A 69 -10.23 -9.00 12.69
C HIS A 69 -11.42 -8.14 13.08
N LEU A 70 -12.55 -8.39 12.42
CA LEU A 70 -13.83 -7.82 12.77
C LEU A 70 -14.63 -8.89 13.51
N GLU A 71 -14.73 -8.73 14.82
CA GLU A 71 -15.47 -9.60 15.72
C GLU A 71 -16.87 -9.05 15.93
N ARG A 72 -17.91 -9.88 15.86
CA ARG A 72 -19.29 -9.47 16.09
C ARG A 72 -19.91 -10.37 17.14
N THR A 73 -20.45 -9.78 18.20
CA THR A 73 -21.16 -10.54 19.27
C THR A 73 -22.31 -11.35 18.68
N GLY A 74 -22.28 -12.66 18.88
CA GLY A 74 -23.28 -13.60 18.38
C GLY A 74 -23.05 -14.10 16.94
N ALA A 75 -21.96 -13.73 16.29
CA ALA A 75 -21.52 -14.38 15.06
C ALA A 75 -20.69 -15.62 15.37
N ALA A 76 -20.79 -16.66 14.54
CA ALA A 76 -20.03 -17.90 14.69
C ALA A 76 -18.57 -17.74 14.24
N GLU A 77 -18.27 -16.76 13.38
CA GLU A 77 -16.96 -16.56 12.80
C GLU A 77 -16.60 -15.08 12.76
N ASP A 78 -15.31 -14.80 12.96
CA ASP A 78 -14.72 -13.49 12.74
C ASP A 78 -14.49 -13.25 11.25
N ILE A 79 -14.62 -12.00 10.85
CA ILE A 79 -14.34 -11.60 9.47
C ILE A 79 -12.94 -11.01 9.41
N LEU A 80 -12.09 -11.55 8.54
CA LEU A 80 -10.81 -10.93 8.19
C LEU A 80 -11.04 -9.92 7.06
N CYS A 81 -10.77 -8.65 7.35
CA CYS A 81 -10.78 -7.57 6.38
C CYS A 81 -9.35 -7.14 6.07
N GLU A 82 -9.10 -6.70 4.84
CA GLU A 82 -7.80 -6.13 4.47
C GLU A 82 -7.95 -4.90 3.57
N GLU A 83 -6.98 -4.03 3.66
CA GLU A 83 -6.83 -2.89 2.77
C GLU A 83 -5.36 -2.67 2.42
N VAL A 84 -5.09 -2.19 1.21
CA VAL A 84 -3.76 -1.81 0.75
C VAL A 84 -3.73 -0.31 0.56
N VAL A 85 -2.77 0.34 1.21
CA VAL A 85 -2.71 1.80 1.29
C VAL A 85 -1.29 2.28 0.98
N PRO A 86 -1.11 3.24 0.08
CA PRO A 86 0.14 3.96 -0.03
C PRO A 86 0.28 4.95 1.12
N LEU A 87 1.42 4.92 1.80
CA LEU A 87 1.78 5.83 2.87
C LEU A 87 3.12 6.46 2.55
N ALA A 88 3.16 7.77 2.41
CA ALA A 88 4.41 8.49 2.20
C ALA A 88 4.81 9.29 3.44
N TYR A 89 6.11 9.40 3.65
CA TYR A 89 6.65 10.18 4.75
C TYR A 89 7.98 10.85 4.40
N THR A 90 8.29 11.91 5.13
CA THR A 90 9.58 12.58 5.14
C THR A 90 10.21 12.47 6.53
N GLY A 91 11.50 12.71 6.64
CA GLY A 91 12.24 12.61 7.91
C GLY A 91 12.70 11.19 8.23
N PRO A 92 13.12 10.95 9.48
CA PRO A 92 13.64 9.66 9.93
C PRO A 92 12.50 8.62 10.09
N ALA A 93 12.82 7.33 9.91
CA ALA A 93 11.85 6.24 9.96
C ALA A 93 11.26 6.01 11.37
N GLU A 94 12.02 6.30 12.42
CA GLU A 94 11.58 6.22 13.81
C GLU A 94 10.60 7.34 14.21
N ALA A 95 10.60 8.46 13.47
CA ALA A 95 9.69 9.59 13.68
C ALA A 95 9.22 10.16 12.33
N PRO A 96 8.48 9.36 11.54
CA PRO A 96 8.07 9.75 10.20
C PRO A 96 7.08 10.92 10.26
N LYS A 97 7.29 11.89 9.39
CA LYS A 97 6.29 12.93 9.13
C LYS A 97 5.43 12.46 7.96
N TRP A 98 4.29 11.87 8.29
CA TRP A 98 3.36 11.39 7.29
C TRP A 98 2.82 12.53 6.44
N VAL A 99 2.72 12.31 5.14
CA VAL A 99 1.98 13.18 4.23
C VAL A 99 0.51 12.75 4.16
N THR A 100 -0.34 13.57 3.58
CA THR A 100 -1.77 13.25 3.49
C THR A 100 -2.01 12.00 2.63
N PRO A 101 -3.14 11.29 2.82
CA PRO A 101 -3.51 10.15 1.99
C PRO A 101 -3.57 10.50 0.50
N GLU A 102 -4.18 11.63 0.15
CA GLU A 102 -4.32 12.10 -1.23
C GLU A 102 -2.95 12.39 -1.86
N GLU A 103 -2.03 12.94 -1.09
CA GLU A 103 -0.64 13.17 -1.53
C GLU A 103 0.09 11.85 -1.72
N SER A 104 -0.08 10.88 -0.82
CA SER A 104 0.53 9.56 -0.92
C SER A 104 0.06 8.83 -2.18
N GLU A 105 -1.23 8.90 -2.52
CA GLU A 105 -1.79 8.33 -3.75
C GLU A 105 -1.22 9.03 -5.00
N ARG A 106 -1.10 10.35 -4.96
CA ARG A 106 -0.50 11.11 -6.07
C ARG A 106 0.97 10.75 -6.26
N LEU A 107 1.73 10.59 -5.18
CA LEU A 107 3.14 10.20 -5.23
C LEU A 107 3.33 8.78 -5.78
N LEU A 108 2.38 7.87 -5.60
CA LEU A 108 2.42 6.54 -6.20
C LEU A 108 2.42 6.60 -7.73
N ALA A 109 1.81 7.63 -8.32
CA ALA A 109 1.79 7.87 -9.76
C ALA A 109 2.97 8.74 -10.27
N ALA A 110 3.92 9.12 -9.40
CA ALA A 110 5.05 9.96 -9.76
C ALA A 110 5.94 9.28 -10.82
N ARG A 111 6.32 10.04 -11.83
CA ARG A 111 7.15 9.52 -12.93
C ARG A 111 8.63 9.80 -12.67
N PRO A 112 9.53 8.88 -13.04
CA PRO A 112 10.95 9.12 -13.03
C PRO A 112 11.32 10.12 -14.13
N GLU A 113 12.15 11.11 -13.81
CA GLU A 113 12.61 12.13 -14.75
C GLU A 113 14.06 11.91 -15.19
N LYS A 114 14.82 11.15 -14.42
CA LYS A 114 16.23 10.85 -14.71
C LYS A 114 16.59 9.46 -14.21
N ASN A 115 17.43 8.78 -14.96
CA ASN A 115 18.02 7.51 -14.51
C ASN A 115 19.10 7.79 -13.46
N LEU A 116 19.09 6.99 -12.42
CA LEU A 116 20.12 6.95 -11.37
C LEU A 116 21.23 5.98 -11.76
N LEU A 117 22.44 6.27 -11.28
CA LEU A 117 23.51 5.30 -11.34
C LEU A 117 23.19 4.09 -10.45
N PRO A 118 23.49 2.86 -10.88
CA PRO A 118 23.21 1.65 -10.09
C PRO A 118 23.73 1.74 -8.64
N THR A 119 24.94 2.25 -8.45
CA THR A 119 25.56 2.42 -7.12
C THR A 119 24.77 3.36 -6.23
N ALA A 120 24.17 4.43 -6.79
CA ALA A 120 23.32 5.33 -6.01
C ALA A 120 21.99 4.68 -5.64
N ILE A 121 21.42 3.86 -6.53
CA ILE A 121 20.22 3.06 -6.24
C ILE A 121 20.51 2.10 -5.09
N ASP A 122 21.60 1.33 -5.17
CA ASP A 122 21.99 0.35 -4.16
C ASP A 122 22.17 1.00 -2.79
N GLN A 123 22.82 2.15 -2.72
CA GLN A 123 22.98 2.91 -1.47
C GLN A 123 21.64 3.32 -0.85
N GLN A 124 20.72 3.84 -1.67
CA GLN A 124 19.40 4.26 -1.19
C GLN A 124 18.55 3.05 -0.74
N VAL A 125 18.60 1.96 -1.48
CA VAL A 125 17.89 0.71 -1.12
C VAL A 125 18.44 0.15 0.17
N LYS A 126 19.77 0.09 0.34
CA LYS A 126 20.41 -0.37 1.56
C LYS A 126 19.96 0.45 2.77
N LEU A 127 20.00 1.78 2.66
CA LEU A 127 19.56 2.69 3.71
C LEU A 127 18.08 2.49 4.04
N LEU A 128 17.22 2.28 3.02
CA LEU A 128 15.81 1.97 3.24
C LEU A 128 15.64 0.68 4.04
N LEU A 129 16.31 -0.40 3.63
CA LEU A 129 16.19 -1.70 4.30
C LEU A 129 16.68 -1.66 5.76
N GLU A 130 17.74 -0.92 6.04
CA GLU A 130 18.23 -0.70 7.40
C GLU A 130 17.22 0.06 8.28
N ASN A 131 16.44 0.96 7.69
CA ASN A 131 15.48 1.80 8.39
C ASN A 131 14.07 1.20 8.47
N LEU A 132 13.71 0.21 7.64
CA LEU A 132 12.37 -0.41 7.67
C LEU A 132 11.97 -0.95 9.05
N PRO A 133 12.86 -1.61 9.83
CA PRO A 133 12.50 -2.06 11.17
C PRO A 133 12.12 -0.92 12.13
N LEU A 134 12.72 0.27 11.95
CA LEU A 134 12.44 1.46 12.76
C LEU A 134 11.06 2.05 12.45
N LEU A 135 10.55 1.84 11.25
CA LEU A 135 9.22 2.29 10.84
C LEU A 135 8.08 1.47 11.46
N ARG A 136 8.39 0.28 11.98
CA ARG A 136 7.38 -0.68 12.44
C ARG A 136 6.43 -0.09 13.49
N GLN A 137 6.96 0.55 14.52
CA GLN A 137 6.14 1.12 15.59
C GLN A 137 5.18 2.20 15.05
N SER A 138 5.65 3.03 14.14
CA SER A 138 4.82 4.06 13.51
C SER A 138 3.73 3.45 12.61
N LEU A 139 4.01 2.35 11.90
CA LEU A 139 3.00 1.63 11.11
C LEU A 139 1.97 0.93 12.01
N GLU A 140 2.37 0.39 13.15
CA GLU A 140 1.45 -0.20 14.14
C GLU A 140 0.51 0.86 14.73
N ALA A 141 1.01 2.08 14.98
CA ALA A 141 0.17 3.21 15.40
C ALA A 141 -0.85 3.60 14.31
N VAL A 142 -0.43 3.66 13.05
CA VAL A 142 -1.34 3.89 11.91
C VAL A 142 -2.39 2.77 11.82
N ALA A 143 -2.00 1.51 12.00
CA ALA A 143 -2.93 0.38 11.99
C ALA A 143 -4.01 0.51 13.09
N GLN A 144 -3.63 0.94 14.28
CA GLN A 144 -4.57 1.15 15.39
C GLN A 144 -5.52 2.32 15.13
N GLU A 145 -5.02 3.43 14.59
CA GLU A 145 -5.84 4.57 14.19
C GLU A 145 -6.87 4.18 13.13
N ARG A 146 -6.44 3.45 12.09
CA ARG A 146 -7.31 2.97 11.03
C ARG A 146 -8.35 1.97 11.54
N ALA A 147 -7.97 1.05 12.43
CA ALA A 147 -8.91 0.12 13.08
C ALA A 147 -10.01 0.89 13.85
N THR A 148 -9.63 1.96 14.55
CA THR A 148 -10.59 2.82 15.26
C THR A 148 -11.53 3.54 14.29
N ALA A 149 -11.01 4.05 13.18
CA ALA A 149 -11.83 4.68 12.14
C ALA A 149 -12.79 3.69 11.47
N GLN A 150 -12.34 2.46 11.20
CA GLN A 150 -13.19 1.37 10.68
C GLN A 150 -14.31 1.03 11.65
N LEU A 151 -13.99 0.88 12.95
CA LEU A 151 -15.00 0.62 13.98
C LEU A 151 -16.07 1.72 13.98
N ALA A 152 -15.66 3.00 14.02
CA ALA A 152 -16.58 4.13 14.01
C ALA A 152 -17.47 4.16 12.75
N ALA A 153 -16.92 3.78 11.58
CA ALA A 153 -17.70 3.66 10.36
C ALA A 153 -18.74 2.54 10.44
N HIS A 154 -18.37 1.38 10.97
CA HIS A 154 -19.30 0.27 11.20
C HIS A 154 -20.40 0.61 12.20
N GLU A 155 -20.07 1.30 13.28
CA GLU A 155 -21.05 1.73 14.29
C GLU A 155 -22.10 2.67 13.69
N ARG A 156 -21.69 3.67 12.90
CA ARG A 156 -22.62 4.59 12.21
C ARG A 156 -23.61 3.83 11.29
N VAL A 157 -23.13 2.86 10.52
CA VAL A 157 -24.00 2.05 9.64
C VAL A 157 -24.97 1.22 10.47
N ARG A 158 -24.51 0.62 11.57
CA ARG A 158 -25.33 -0.19 12.45
C ARG A 158 -26.41 0.61 13.16
N GLU A 159 -26.10 1.81 13.62
CA GLU A 159 -27.06 2.74 14.21
C GLU A 159 -28.18 3.07 13.21
N SER A 160 -27.82 3.38 11.97
CA SER A 160 -28.78 3.67 10.91
C SER A 160 -29.71 2.49 10.61
N LEU A 161 -29.21 1.25 10.74
CA LEU A 161 -29.94 0.02 10.52
C LEU A 161 -30.62 -0.52 11.80
N LYS A 162 -30.49 0.15 12.94
CA LYS A 162 -30.96 -0.33 14.25
C LYS A 162 -30.49 -1.76 14.59
N ALA A 163 -29.30 -2.12 14.12
CA ALA A 163 -28.74 -3.47 14.29
C ALA A 163 -28.27 -3.70 15.74
N ARG A 164 -28.60 -4.86 16.30
CA ARG A 164 -28.20 -5.26 17.66
C ARG A 164 -26.81 -5.92 17.68
N GLY A 165 -26.21 -5.99 18.88
CA GLY A 165 -24.90 -6.60 19.14
C GLY A 165 -23.76 -5.59 19.15
N ARG A 166 -22.56 -6.01 19.53
CA ARG A 166 -21.33 -5.19 19.52
C ARG A 166 -20.42 -5.65 18.38
N VAL A 167 -19.64 -4.71 17.86
CA VAL A 167 -18.57 -4.99 16.89
C VAL A 167 -17.27 -4.53 17.52
N SER A 168 -16.20 -5.25 17.30
CA SER A 168 -14.84 -4.79 17.56
C SER A 168 -14.00 -4.96 16.30
N VAL A 169 -13.03 -4.07 16.09
CA VAL A 169 -12.07 -4.12 14.99
C VAL A 169 -10.69 -4.10 15.60
N LYS A 170 -9.91 -5.15 15.37
CA LYS A 170 -8.54 -5.29 15.90
C LYS A 170 -7.56 -5.40 14.75
N PRO A 171 -6.48 -4.60 14.72
CA PRO A 171 -5.47 -4.76 13.68
C PRO A 171 -4.70 -6.06 13.87
N VAL A 172 -4.36 -6.70 12.76
CA VAL A 172 -3.43 -7.86 12.72
C VAL A 172 -2.03 -7.31 12.52
N LEU A 173 -1.16 -7.60 13.46
CA LEU A 173 0.23 -7.14 13.44
C LEU A 173 1.20 -8.31 13.20
N PRO A 174 2.37 -8.04 12.61
CA PRO A 174 2.83 -6.76 12.08
C PRO A 174 2.12 -6.36 10.79
N VAL A 175 2.18 -5.06 10.46
CA VAL A 175 1.72 -4.55 9.16
C VAL A 175 2.65 -5.05 8.07
N ASP A 176 2.08 -5.52 6.96
CA ASP A 176 2.88 -6.01 5.83
C ASP A 176 3.29 -4.85 4.90
N ILE A 177 4.57 -4.75 4.58
CA ILE A 177 5.07 -3.84 3.55
C ILE A 177 5.19 -4.62 2.24
N LEU A 178 4.31 -4.32 1.29
CA LEU A 178 4.26 -4.97 -0.02
C LEU A 178 5.34 -4.42 -0.95
N GLY A 179 5.66 -3.12 -0.83
CA GLY A 179 6.69 -2.48 -1.61
C GLY A 179 7.07 -1.12 -1.01
N ALA A 180 8.20 -0.57 -1.44
CA ALA A 180 8.63 0.75 -1.01
C ALA A 180 9.39 1.48 -2.12
N TYR A 181 9.20 2.79 -2.19
CA TYR A 181 9.83 3.67 -3.16
C TYR A 181 10.51 4.84 -2.46
N ILE A 182 11.70 5.19 -2.93
CA ILE A 182 12.40 6.39 -2.51
C ILE A 182 12.28 7.41 -3.63
N LEU A 183 11.65 8.52 -3.32
CA LEU A 183 11.50 9.65 -4.20
C LEU A 183 12.54 10.70 -3.80
N LEU A 184 13.43 11.01 -4.71
CA LEU A 184 14.48 12.03 -4.53
C LEU A 184 14.09 13.29 -5.29
N PRO A 185 14.22 14.48 -4.67
CA PRO A 185 13.91 15.73 -5.33
C PRO A 185 14.91 15.97 -6.47
N ARG A 186 14.45 16.60 -7.54
CA ARG A 186 15.32 17.14 -8.55
C ARG A 186 16.11 18.28 -7.94
N LEU A 187 17.42 18.14 -7.87
CA LEU A 187 18.31 19.26 -7.54
C LEU A 187 18.26 20.24 -8.72
N SER A 188 17.80 21.43 -8.46
CA SER A 188 17.81 22.55 -9.42
C SER A 188 19.23 23.02 -9.72
#